data_3f41f75a2a1119d870d4c90714b625a0
#
_entry.id   3f41f75a2a1119d870d4c90714b625a0
#
_cell.length_a   1.000
_cell.length_b   1.000
_cell.length_c   1.000
_cell.angle_alpha   90.00
_cell.angle_beta   90.00
_cell.angle_gamma   90.00
#
_symmetry.space_group_name_H-M   'P 1'
#
loop_
_entity.id
_entity.type
_entity.pdbx_description
1 polymer ?
#
loop_
_entity_poly.entity_id
_entity_poly.type
_entity_poly.pdbx_seq_one_letter_code
_entity_poly.pdbx_strand_id
1 'polypeptide(L)'
;MLKRLMPAARVKVLAFLLLNSSEECHLREIARRAGVPLQAAQRELANLERIALTQRTKRGRQVFFRVDTSHPLFPELRALLLKSDGLALPLREALEHVRGVEAAAIYGSVASGTDTGRSDIDLLVVGSADAIALHDAVSAVEGRLGRPVNYTLVTPRELATRKRKKEPFLARVLAGDLIPVLGDVRGI
;
A
#
# COMPACT_ATOMS: atom_id res chain seq x y z
N MET A 1 12.31 5.87 1.47
CA MET A 1 13.25 5.26 2.44
C MET A 1 13.95 4.04 1.84
N LEU A 2 13.23 3.05 1.33
CA LEU A 2 13.81 1.82 0.75
C LEU A 2 14.73 2.05 -0.45
N LYS A 3 14.51 3.08 -1.24
CA LYS A 3 15.39 3.46 -2.38
C LYS A 3 16.83 3.84 -1.97
N ARG A 4 17.08 4.08 -0.67
CA ARG A 4 18.43 4.27 -0.13
C ARG A 4 19.09 2.96 0.30
N LEU A 5 18.29 1.91 0.54
CA LEU A 5 18.75 0.58 0.95
C LEU A 5 18.95 -0.35 -0.24
N MET A 6 18.19 -0.18 -1.31
CA MET A 6 18.25 -1.03 -2.49
C MET A 6 17.92 -0.25 -3.78
N PRO A 7 18.32 -0.76 -4.96
CA PRO A 7 18.06 -0.10 -6.24
C PRO A 7 16.58 0.26 -6.43
N ALA A 8 16.31 1.46 -6.94
CA ALA A 8 14.95 1.96 -7.12
C ALA A 8 14.08 1.03 -8.01
N ALA A 9 14.67 0.40 -9.02
CA ALA A 9 13.98 -0.57 -9.87
C ALA A 9 13.52 -1.80 -9.07
N ARG A 10 14.37 -2.30 -8.14
CA ARG A 10 14.03 -3.41 -7.25
C ARG A 10 12.85 -3.08 -6.35
N VAL A 11 12.89 -1.91 -5.70
CA VAL A 11 11.77 -1.45 -4.84
C VAL A 11 10.47 -1.43 -5.62
N LYS A 12 10.47 -0.88 -6.84
CA LYS A 12 9.28 -0.77 -7.68
C LYS A 12 8.75 -2.12 -8.16
N VAL A 13 9.64 -3.03 -8.59
CA VAL A 13 9.26 -4.37 -9.04
C VAL A 13 8.73 -5.19 -7.86
N LEU A 14 9.40 -5.15 -6.70
CA LEU A 14 8.93 -5.79 -5.47
C LEU A 14 7.57 -5.25 -5.03
N ALA A 15 7.40 -3.92 -5.01
CA ALA A 15 6.14 -3.31 -4.64
C ALA A 15 5.00 -3.80 -5.54
N PHE A 16 5.21 -3.81 -6.85
CA PHE A 16 4.23 -4.33 -7.80
C PHE A 16 3.86 -5.79 -7.50
N LEU A 17 4.85 -6.67 -7.36
CA LEU A 17 4.62 -8.11 -7.17
C LEU A 17 3.96 -8.42 -5.82
N LEU A 18 4.46 -7.82 -4.74
CA LEU A 18 4.00 -8.12 -3.38
C LEU A 18 2.63 -7.50 -3.07
N LEU A 19 2.27 -6.41 -3.72
CA LEU A 19 0.95 -5.78 -3.60
C LEU A 19 -0.10 -6.38 -4.54
N ASN A 20 0.34 -7.12 -5.58
CA ASN A 20 -0.54 -7.81 -6.54
C ASN A 20 -0.25 -9.32 -6.54
N SER A 21 -0.13 -9.91 -5.36
CA SER A 21 0.37 -11.28 -5.17
C SER A 21 -0.51 -12.38 -5.80
N SER A 22 -1.79 -12.11 -6.05
CA SER A 22 -2.71 -13.02 -6.74
C SER A 22 -2.58 -12.99 -8.26
N GLU A 23 -1.83 -12.02 -8.82
CA GLU A 23 -1.74 -11.85 -10.26
C GLU A 23 -0.54 -12.58 -10.85
N GLU A 24 -0.73 -13.18 -12.03
CA GLU A 24 0.35 -13.63 -12.92
C GLU A 24 0.49 -12.63 -14.05
N CYS A 25 1.68 -12.04 -14.20
CA CYS A 25 1.94 -11.05 -15.23
C CYS A 25 3.18 -11.40 -16.06
N HIS A 26 3.15 -11.05 -17.34
CA HIS A 26 4.35 -11.17 -18.18
C HIS A 26 5.29 -9.97 -17.99
N LEU A 27 6.55 -10.16 -18.31
CA LEU A 27 7.63 -9.18 -18.09
C LEU A 27 7.28 -7.75 -18.55
N ARG A 28 6.69 -7.58 -19.74
CA ARG A 28 6.34 -6.24 -20.28
C ARG A 28 5.29 -5.54 -19.42
N GLU A 29 4.31 -6.29 -18.91
CA GLU A 29 3.26 -5.77 -18.06
C GLU A 29 3.82 -5.35 -16.69
N ILE A 30 4.68 -6.18 -16.11
CA ILE A 30 5.38 -5.86 -14.86
C ILE A 30 6.21 -4.58 -15.02
N ALA A 31 7.00 -4.47 -16.12
CA ALA A 31 7.81 -3.29 -16.37
C ALA A 31 6.97 -2.02 -16.50
N ARG A 32 5.87 -2.10 -17.27
CA ARG A 32 4.92 -0.98 -17.48
C ARG A 32 4.26 -0.55 -16.18
N ARG A 33 3.67 -1.48 -15.44
CA ARG A 33 2.93 -1.19 -14.18
C ARG A 33 3.87 -0.77 -13.05
N ALA A 34 5.05 -1.37 -12.95
CA ALA A 34 6.06 -0.94 -11.98
C ALA A 34 6.75 0.39 -12.37
N GLY A 35 6.55 0.90 -13.59
CA GLY A 35 7.18 2.14 -14.06
C GLY A 35 8.70 2.04 -14.09
N VAL A 36 9.23 0.95 -14.66
CA VAL A 36 10.67 0.70 -14.82
C VAL A 36 11.00 0.27 -16.27
N PRO A 37 12.24 0.52 -16.73
CA PRO A 37 12.69 -0.01 -18.03
C PRO A 37 12.61 -1.54 -18.10
N LEU A 38 12.28 -2.08 -19.26
CA LEU A 38 12.11 -3.53 -19.49
C LEU A 38 13.32 -4.36 -19.04
N GLN A 39 14.54 -3.90 -19.38
CA GLN A 39 15.77 -4.55 -18.98
C GLN A 39 15.99 -4.56 -17.46
N ALA A 40 15.59 -3.47 -16.77
CA ALA A 40 15.66 -3.40 -15.33
C ALA A 40 14.67 -4.39 -14.67
N ALA A 41 13.42 -4.46 -15.17
CA ALA A 41 12.44 -5.44 -14.70
C ALA A 41 12.95 -6.88 -14.92
N GLN A 42 13.51 -7.18 -16.08
CA GLN A 42 14.07 -8.51 -16.40
C GLN A 42 15.19 -8.91 -15.42
N ARG A 43 16.12 -8.00 -15.15
CA ARG A 43 17.22 -8.25 -14.22
C ARG A 43 16.72 -8.47 -12.79
N GLU A 44 15.78 -7.64 -12.33
CA GLU A 44 15.24 -7.79 -10.98
C GLU A 44 14.40 -9.07 -10.82
N LEU A 45 13.58 -9.44 -11.80
CA LEU A 45 12.86 -10.71 -11.80
C LEU A 45 13.80 -11.91 -11.76
N ALA A 46 14.88 -11.89 -12.54
CA ALA A 46 15.90 -12.94 -12.47
C ALA A 46 16.58 -13.02 -11.10
N ASN A 47 16.79 -11.90 -10.41
CA ASN A 47 17.32 -11.88 -9.05
C ASN A 47 16.33 -12.47 -8.04
N LEU A 48 15.03 -12.12 -8.16
CA LEU A 48 13.98 -12.61 -7.28
C LEU A 48 13.69 -14.11 -7.51
N GLU A 49 13.81 -14.58 -8.74
CA GLU A 49 13.70 -16.01 -9.08
C GLU A 49 14.82 -16.84 -8.45
N ARG A 50 16.06 -16.32 -8.40
CA ARG A 50 17.21 -17.02 -7.75
C ARG A 50 17.00 -17.27 -6.27
N ILE A 51 16.25 -16.40 -5.59
CA ILE A 51 15.93 -16.58 -4.17
C ILE A 51 14.56 -17.22 -3.96
N ALA A 52 13.95 -17.76 -5.03
CA ALA A 52 12.64 -18.40 -5.03
C ALA A 52 11.47 -17.48 -4.56
N LEU A 53 11.66 -16.17 -4.51
CA LEU A 53 10.58 -15.22 -4.15
C LEU A 53 9.58 -15.05 -5.30
N THR A 54 9.97 -15.34 -6.55
CA THR A 54 9.09 -15.35 -7.72
C THR A 54 9.14 -16.68 -8.42
N GLN A 55 7.99 -17.14 -8.87
CA GLN A 55 7.82 -18.33 -9.70
C GLN A 55 7.62 -17.90 -11.15
N ARG A 56 8.24 -18.65 -12.06
CA ARG A 56 8.16 -18.45 -13.50
C ARG A 56 7.36 -19.58 -14.13
N THR A 57 6.30 -19.24 -14.87
CA THR A 57 5.46 -20.21 -15.59
C THR A 57 5.54 -19.90 -17.10
N LYS A 58 5.82 -20.92 -17.92
CA LYS A 58 5.80 -20.81 -19.38
C LYS A 58 4.46 -21.34 -19.92
N ARG A 59 3.74 -20.53 -20.68
CA ARG A 59 2.50 -20.90 -21.38
C ARG A 59 2.66 -20.58 -22.87
N GLY A 60 2.87 -21.60 -23.67
CA GLY A 60 3.22 -21.46 -25.09
C GLY A 60 4.52 -20.66 -25.28
N ARG A 61 4.43 -19.52 -25.99
CA ARG A 61 5.57 -18.61 -26.21
C ARG A 61 5.69 -17.52 -25.16
N GLN A 62 4.77 -17.43 -24.21
CA GLN A 62 4.73 -16.40 -23.18
C GLN A 62 5.28 -16.92 -21.85
N VAL A 63 5.94 -16.03 -21.14
CA VAL A 63 6.48 -16.28 -19.79
C VAL A 63 5.80 -15.34 -18.81
N PHE A 64 5.21 -15.93 -17.77
CA PHE A 64 4.53 -15.25 -16.70
C PHE A 64 5.34 -15.35 -15.40
N PHE A 65 5.21 -14.36 -14.57
CA PHE A 65 5.82 -14.31 -13.24
C PHE A 65 4.76 -14.05 -12.20
N ARG A 66 4.87 -14.72 -11.07
CA ARG A 66 4.05 -14.53 -9.88
C ARG A 66 4.96 -14.55 -8.66
N VAL A 67 4.64 -13.75 -7.63
CA VAL A 67 5.30 -13.88 -6.34
C VAL A 67 4.87 -15.17 -5.65
N ASP A 68 5.80 -15.82 -4.95
CA ASP A 68 5.49 -16.96 -4.10
C ASP A 68 5.05 -16.48 -2.73
N THR A 69 3.74 -16.58 -2.47
CA THR A 69 3.14 -16.16 -1.18
C THR A 69 3.50 -17.11 -0.02
N SER A 70 4.01 -18.32 -0.33
CA SER A 70 4.49 -19.28 0.68
C SER A 70 5.95 -19.05 1.07
N HIS A 71 6.67 -18.16 0.37
CA HIS A 71 8.05 -17.83 0.67
C HIS A 71 8.17 -17.23 2.08
N PRO A 72 9.11 -17.71 2.94
CA PRO A 72 9.21 -17.27 4.34
C PRO A 72 9.34 -15.76 4.53
N LEU A 73 9.96 -15.05 3.58
CA LEU A 73 10.13 -13.58 3.64
C LEU A 73 8.97 -12.80 3.01
N PHE A 74 7.94 -13.46 2.45
CA PHE A 74 6.84 -12.76 1.80
C PHE A 74 6.11 -11.80 2.74
N PRO A 75 5.64 -12.21 3.94
CA PRO A 75 4.91 -11.33 4.84
C PRO A 75 5.76 -10.15 5.32
N GLU A 76 7.04 -10.37 5.63
CA GLU A 76 7.96 -9.34 6.11
C GLU A 76 8.26 -8.30 5.02
N LEU A 77 8.59 -8.75 3.81
CA LEU A 77 8.86 -7.87 2.68
C LEU A 77 7.61 -7.08 2.29
N ARG A 78 6.44 -7.71 2.32
CA ARG A 78 5.18 -7.05 2.06
C ARG A 78 4.89 -5.99 3.12
N ALA A 79 5.01 -6.31 4.41
CA ALA A 79 4.82 -5.36 5.50
C ALA A 79 5.81 -4.18 5.41
N LEU A 80 7.07 -4.46 5.08
CA LEU A 80 8.09 -3.44 4.88
C LEU A 80 7.72 -2.47 3.75
N LEU A 81 7.23 -2.99 2.62
CA LEU A 81 6.81 -2.17 1.48
C LEU A 81 5.57 -1.33 1.80
N LEU A 82 4.56 -1.93 2.44
CA LEU A 82 3.35 -1.23 2.85
C LEU A 82 3.66 -0.05 3.77
N LYS A 83 4.57 -0.24 4.74
CA LYS A 83 4.97 0.78 5.71
C LYS A 83 5.90 1.86 5.15
N SER A 84 6.59 1.61 4.03
CA SER A 84 7.62 2.52 3.51
C SER A 84 7.22 3.24 2.22
N ASP A 85 7.33 2.57 1.08
CA ASP A 85 7.23 3.21 -0.23
C ASP A 85 6.01 2.73 -1.04
N GLY A 86 5.26 1.73 -0.53
CA GLY A 86 4.16 1.09 -1.26
C GLY A 86 2.88 1.91 -1.25
N LEU A 87 2.17 1.94 -0.13
CA LEU A 87 0.88 2.64 -0.01
C LEU A 87 0.97 3.90 0.86
N ALA A 88 1.73 3.85 1.96
CA ALA A 88 1.78 4.95 2.92
C ALA A 88 2.43 6.21 2.33
N LEU A 89 3.50 6.09 1.54
CA LEU A 89 4.20 7.26 1.01
C LEU A 89 3.38 8.05 -0.02
N PRO A 90 2.74 7.44 -1.05
CA PRO A 90 1.89 8.18 -1.97
C PRO A 90 0.72 8.88 -1.28
N LEU A 91 0.10 8.22 -0.30
CA LEU A 91 -0.99 8.80 0.49
C LEU A 91 -0.48 9.95 1.37
N ARG A 92 0.68 9.80 2.00
CA ARG A 92 1.31 10.88 2.77
C ARG A 92 1.57 12.10 1.90
N GLU A 93 2.24 11.93 0.76
CA GLU A 93 2.54 13.01 -0.19
C GLU A 93 1.28 13.79 -0.58
N ALA A 94 0.16 13.10 -0.81
CA ALA A 94 -1.09 13.73 -1.14
C ALA A 94 -1.72 14.47 0.06
N LEU A 95 -1.76 13.83 1.23
CA LEU A 95 -2.43 14.37 2.42
C LEU A 95 -1.67 15.52 3.08
N GLU A 96 -0.33 15.56 2.97
CA GLU A 96 0.49 16.68 3.49
C GLU A 96 0.11 18.03 2.85
N HIS A 97 -0.49 18.02 1.66
CA HIS A 97 -0.95 19.23 0.96
C HIS A 97 -2.40 19.59 1.26
N VAL A 98 -3.15 18.75 1.96
CA VAL A 98 -4.55 19.01 2.34
C VAL A 98 -4.58 19.70 3.70
N ARG A 99 -4.98 20.97 3.72
CA ARG A 99 -5.09 21.74 4.96
C ARG A 99 -6.10 21.10 5.92
N GLY A 100 -5.73 21.05 7.20
CA GLY A 100 -6.62 20.55 8.24
C GLY A 100 -6.55 19.04 8.46
N VAL A 101 -5.74 18.28 7.71
CA VAL A 101 -5.40 16.90 8.05
C VAL A 101 -4.34 16.91 9.15
N GLU A 102 -4.61 16.27 10.28
CA GLU A 102 -3.72 16.18 11.44
C GLU A 102 -3.05 14.81 11.54
N ALA A 103 -3.81 13.75 11.27
CA ALA A 103 -3.29 12.39 11.23
C ALA A 103 -4.05 11.52 10.24
N ALA A 104 -3.38 10.48 9.72
CA ALA A 104 -4.00 9.47 8.88
C ALA A 104 -3.30 8.12 9.04
N ALA A 105 -4.07 7.04 8.98
CA ALA A 105 -3.56 5.67 9.01
C ALA A 105 -4.41 4.74 8.13
N ILE A 106 -3.75 3.79 7.45
CA ILE A 106 -4.43 2.68 6.77
C ILE A 106 -4.81 1.65 7.83
N TYR A 107 -6.02 1.10 7.73
CA TYR A 107 -6.53 0.04 8.59
C TYR A 107 -7.13 -1.12 7.77
N GLY A 108 -7.81 -2.06 8.43
CA GLY A 108 -8.51 -3.16 7.77
C GLY A 108 -7.58 -4.23 7.20
N SER A 109 -8.03 -4.91 6.13
CA SER A 109 -7.35 -6.07 5.56
C SER A 109 -5.93 -5.76 5.06
N VAL A 110 -5.71 -4.55 4.54
CA VAL A 110 -4.39 -4.10 4.09
C VAL A 110 -3.41 -4.01 5.26
N ALA A 111 -3.84 -3.43 6.36
CA ALA A 111 -2.99 -3.25 7.54
C ALA A 111 -2.69 -4.57 8.24
N SER A 112 -3.69 -5.47 8.33
CA SER A 112 -3.52 -6.82 8.92
C SER A 112 -2.81 -7.82 7.99
N GLY A 113 -2.58 -7.46 6.71
CA GLY A 113 -1.92 -8.36 5.75
C GLY A 113 -2.81 -9.46 5.18
N THR A 114 -4.12 -9.38 5.38
CA THR A 114 -5.10 -10.36 4.89
C THR A 114 -5.76 -9.95 3.57
N ASP A 115 -5.39 -8.77 3.01
CA ASP A 115 -5.93 -8.29 1.74
C ASP A 115 -5.46 -9.11 0.54
N THR A 116 -6.26 -9.07 -0.50
CA THR A 116 -5.84 -9.45 -1.86
C THR A 116 -5.32 -8.19 -2.58
N GLY A 117 -4.53 -8.35 -3.64
CA GLY A 117 -4.06 -7.21 -4.44
C GLY A 117 -5.16 -6.32 -5.03
N ARG A 118 -6.42 -6.76 -4.97
CA ARG A 118 -7.62 -6.05 -5.45
C ARG A 118 -8.47 -5.46 -4.32
N SER A 119 -8.16 -5.74 -3.06
CA SER A 119 -8.92 -5.19 -1.93
C SER A 119 -8.78 -3.66 -1.88
N ASP A 120 -9.84 -2.98 -1.50
CA ASP A 120 -9.82 -1.54 -1.26
C ASP A 120 -8.84 -1.20 -0.13
N ILE A 121 -8.36 0.03 -0.14
CA ILE A 121 -7.50 0.56 0.92
C ILE A 121 -8.39 1.35 1.87
N ASP A 122 -8.54 0.87 3.10
CA ASP A 122 -9.31 1.59 4.13
C ASP A 122 -8.40 2.61 4.82
N LEU A 123 -8.79 3.89 4.79
CA LEU A 123 -8.01 5.00 5.32
C LEU A 123 -8.80 5.77 6.38
N LEU A 124 -8.28 5.86 7.60
CA LEU A 124 -8.78 6.75 8.62
C LEU A 124 -8.02 8.07 8.53
N VAL A 125 -8.75 9.18 8.39
CA VAL A 125 -8.21 10.54 8.38
C VAL A 125 -8.79 11.29 9.57
N VAL A 126 -7.92 11.90 10.37
CA VAL A 126 -8.30 12.74 11.51
C VAL A 126 -7.94 14.18 11.21
N GLY A 127 -8.92 15.07 11.34
CA GLY A 127 -8.72 16.48 11.07
C GLY A 127 -10.00 17.21 10.71
N SER A 128 -9.85 18.51 10.41
CA SER A 128 -10.92 19.41 9.96
C SER A 128 -10.71 19.83 8.50
N ALA A 129 -10.36 18.86 7.67
CA ALA A 129 -10.07 19.09 6.26
C ALA A 129 -11.36 19.37 5.45
N ASP A 130 -11.21 20.17 4.39
CA ASP A 130 -12.26 20.33 3.39
C ASP A 130 -12.50 19.00 2.65
N ALA A 131 -13.77 18.60 2.54
CA ALA A 131 -14.14 17.29 1.99
C ALA A 131 -13.81 17.18 0.49
N ILE A 132 -13.90 18.27 -0.27
CA ILE A 132 -13.60 18.28 -1.72
C ILE A 132 -12.08 18.14 -1.90
N ALA A 133 -11.29 18.97 -1.21
CA ALA A 133 -9.84 18.91 -1.29
C ALA A 133 -9.28 17.54 -0.86
N LEU A 134 -9.86 16.92 0.16
CA LEU A 134 -9.50 15.58 0.59
C LEU A 134 -9.86 14.53 -0.47
N HIS A 135 -11.05 14.62 -1.05
CA HIS A 135 -11.50 13.72 -2.10
C HIS A 135 -10.59 13.77 -3.32
N ASP A 136 -10.27 14.98 -3.81
CA ASP A 136 -9.41 15.17 -4.97
C ASP A 136 -7.99 14.60 -4.73
N ALA A 137 -7.43 14.83 -3.54
CA ALA A 137 -6.12 14.32 -3.15
C ALA A 137 -6.11 12.80 -3.10
N VAL A 138 -7.15 12.16 -2.53
CA VAL A 138 -7.27 10.70 -2.46
C VAL A 138 -7.47 10.10 -3.85
N SER A 139 -8.36 10.67 -4.68
CA SER A 139 -8.63 10.19 -6.04
C SER A 139 -7.39 10.23 -6.95
N ALA A 140 -6.55 11.27 -6.80
CA ALA A 140 -5.27 11.34 -7.53
C ALA A 140 -4.32 10.19 -7.15
N VAL A 141 -4.36 9.73 -5.91
CA VAL A 141 -3.54 8.60 -5.45
C VAL A 141 -4.12 7.26 -5.92
N GLU A 142 -5.43 7.08 -5.96
CA GLU A 142 -6.08 5.86 -6.48
C GLU A 142 -5.60 5.52 -7.88
N GLY A 143 -5.53 6.52 -8.79
CA GLY A 143 -5.01 6.34 -10.14
C GLY A 143 -3.55 5.86 -10.19
N ARG A 144 -2.73 6.28 -9.21
CA ARG A 144 -1.32 5.84 -9.08
C ARG A 144 -1.19 4.44 -8.48
N LEU A 145 -2.04 4.11 -7.52
CA LEU A 145 -2.03 2.82 -6.82
C LEU A 145 -2.74 1.71 -7.60
N GLY A 146 -3.67 2.06 -8.50
CA GLY A 146 -4.52 1.13 -9.22
C GLY A 146 -5.52 0.41 -8.29
N ARG A 147 -5.84 1.01 -7.13
CA ARG A 147 -6.73 0.46 -6.09
C ARG A 147 -7.60 1.57 -5.52
N PRO A 148 -8.89 1.30 -5.26
CA PRO A 148 -9.77 2.24 -4.57
C PRO A 148 -9.29 2.54 -3.15
N VAL A 149 -9.54 3.77 -2.68
CA VAL A 149 -9.25 4.20 -1.31
C VAL A 149 -10.54 4.66 -0.63
N ASN A 150 -11.04 3.86 0.28
CA ASN A 150 -12.19 4.22 1.12
C ASN A 150 -11.71 4.99 2.34
N TYR A 151 -12.01 6.27 2.42
CA TYR A 151 -11.59 7.05 3.57
C TYR A 151 -12.75 7.42 4.50
N THR A 152 -12.44 7.47 5.80
CA THR A 152 -13.32 7.99 6.83
C THR A 152 -12.67 9.21 7.45
N LEU A 153 -13.29 10.39 7.28
CA LEU A 153 -12.85 11.64 7.91
C LEU A 153 -13.58 11.82 9.23
N VAL A 154 -12.83 12.05 10.30
CA VAL A 154 -13.36 12.38 11.62
C VAL A 154 -12.59 13.57 12.19
N THR A 155 -13.30 14.48 12.87
CA THR A 155 -12.63 15.54 13.60
C THR A 155 -11.99 15.02 14.90
N PRO A 156 -10.96 15.68 15.45
CA PRO A 156 -10.39 15.30 16.75
C PRO A 156 -11.43 15.21 17.88
N ARG A 157 -12.42 16.12 17.88
CA ARG A 157 -13.54 16.10 18.85
C ARG A 157 -14.44 14.88 18.70
N GLU A 158 -14.77 14.52 17.44
CA GLU A 158 -15.55 13.31 17.15
C GLU A 158 -14.78 12.06 17.53
N LEU A 159 -13.49 11.98 17.18
CA LEU A 159 -12.63 10.87 17.54
C LEU A 159 -12.62 10.67 19.06
N ALA A 160 -12.35 11.72 19.84
CA ALA A 160 -12.36 11.69 21.31
C ALA A 160 -13.74 11.29 21.88
N THR A 161 -14.82 11.77 21.27
CA THR A 161 -16.18 11.44 21.71
C THR A 161 -16.52 9.97 21.43
N ARG A 162 -16.20 9.48 20.24
CA ARG A 162 -16.47 8.10 19.83
C ARG A 162 -15.55 7.11 20.58
N LYS A 163 -14.29 7.50 20.90
CA LYS A 163 -13.39 6.73 21.79
C LYS A 163 -14.05 6.54 23.17
N ARG A 164 -14.55 7.62 23.80
CA ARG A 164 -15.22 7.55 25.11
C ARG A 164 -16.47 6.68 25.11
N LYS A 165 -17.25 6.75 24.04
CA LYS A 165 -18.48 5.94 23.86
C LYS A 165 -18.18 4.49 23.48
N LYS A 166 -16.93 4.11 23.31
CA LYS A 166 -16.49 2.79 22.82
C LYS A 166 -17.22 2.37 21.54
N GLU A 167 -17.37 3.33 20.61
CA GLU A 167 -18.06 3.10 19.34
C GLU A 167 -17.39 1.93 18.61
N PRO A 168 -18.16 0.89 18.21
CA PRO A 168 -17.60 -0.41 17.78
C PRO A 168 -16.64 -0.33 16.61
N PHE A 169 -16.91 0.55 15.64
CA PHE A 169 -16.07 0.72 14.45
C PHE A 169 -14.70 1.27 14.85
N LEU A 170 -14.66 2.46 15.51
CA LEU A 170 -13.41 3.08 15.88
C LEU A 170 -12.63 2.27 16.93
N ALA A 171 -13.34 1.62 17.87
CA ALA A 171 -12.69 0.75 18.85
C ALA A 171 -11.93 -0.38 18.15
N ARG A 172 -12.55 -1.03 17.15
CA ARG A 172 -11.93 -2.09 16.35
C ARG A 172 -10.76 -1.56 15.53
N VAL A 173 -10.92 -0.41 14.85
CA VAL A 173 -9.86 0.20 14.03
C VAL A 173 -8.64 0.55 14.87
N LEU A 174 -8.83 1.21 16.01
CA LEU A 174 -7.72 1.66 16.86
C LEU A 174 -7.04 0.52 17.64
N ALA A 175 -7.76 -0.58 17.93
CA ALA A 175 -7.18 -1.76 18.55
C ALA A 175 -6.48 -2.69 17.54
N GLY A 176 -6.84 -2.60 16.25
CA GLY A 176 -6.27 -3.43 15.21
C GLY A 176 -4.93 -2.94 14.67
N ASP A 177 -4.42 -3.61 13.64
CA ASP A 177 -3.22 -3.19 12.94
C ASP A 177 -3.45 -1.89 12.18
N LEU A 178 -2.48 -0.97 12.28
CA LEU A 178 -2.46 0.30 11.58
C LEU A 178 -1.14 0.49 10.84
N ILE A 179 -1.22 1.01 9.61
CA ILE A 179 -0.05 1.51 8.88
C ILE A 179 -0.09 3.04 8.95
N PRO A 180 0.81 3.70 9.71
CA PRO A 180 0.83 5.15 9.81
C PRO A 180 1.10 5.79 8.44
N VAL A 181 0.29 6.79 8.08
CA VAL A 181 0.45 7.60 6.86
C VAL A 181 0.92 9.00 7.23
N LEU A 182 0.23 9.69 8.12
CA LEU A 182 0.55 11.01 8.61
C LEU A 182 0.24 11.09 10.11
N GLY A 183 1.09 11.73 10.90
CA GLY A 183 0.88 11.89 12.35
C GLY A 183 0.63 10.56 13.08
N ASP A 184 -0.06 10.63 14.23
CA ASP A 184 -0.46 9.45 15.01
C ASP A 184 -1.94 9.51 15.39
N VAL A 185 -2.77 8.69 14.73
CA VAL A 185 -4.21 8.62 14.98
C VAL A 185 -4.59 8.06 16.38
N ARG A 186 -3.65 7.38 17.06
CA ARG A 186 -3.86 6.86 18.40
C ARG A 186 -3.58 7.91 19.47
N GLY A 187 -2.64 8.81 19.20
CA GLY A 187 -2.19 9.87 20.09
C GLY A 187 -3.12 11.09 20.18
N ILE A 188 -4.11 11.20 19.28
CA ILE A 188 -5.11 12.27 19.27
C ILE A 188 -6.26 12.01 20.23
#